data_b385a89f96d62918122c684b9d0ce3d8
#
_entry.id   b385a89f96d62918122c684b9d0ce3d8
#
_cell.length_a   1.000
_cell.length_b   1.000
_cell.length_c   1.000
_cell.angle_alpha   90.00
_cell.angle_beta   90.00
_cell.angle_gamma   90.00
#
_symmetry.space_group_name_H-M   'P 1'
#
loop_
_entity.id
_entity.type
_entity.pdbx_description
1 polymer ?
#
loop_
_entity_poly.entity_id
_entity_poly.type
_entity_poly.pdbx_seq_one_letter_code
_entity_poly.pdbx_strand_id
1 'polypeptide(L)'
;MDDRQIISLRGKKNPVDPKKPYAFIHEKELSASGVIEEVATIFLTNSECPFKCLMCDLWLNTTDQPVKKGEIPKQIHWALNHLPSCERIKLYNSGNFFDKKAIPPEDYAEIVNLLKGFKSVIVECHPRLIDRSCLDFAAMLDQELEVAIGLETVNPDILPLLNKRMDLVDFKESVAFLKENGIQTRAFILLKPPYLSEHKSVYWAKRSIDYAFECGVNCCCVIPTRTGNGALDRLKDRGLFSEPSIYSLEEVLEYGINLKTGRVFADIWDLERFSSCNKCVKQRKHRLNQMNLTQEILPEIDCTCNS
;
A
#
# COMPACT_ATOMS: atom_id res chain seq x y z
N MET A 1 14.46 -15.82 -4.51
CA MET A 1 13.57 -16.99 -4.28
C MET A 1 12.52 -17.01 -5.37
N ASP A 2 12.17 -18.20 -5.89
CA ASP A 2 11.06 -18.38 -6.84
C ASP A 2 9.72 -18.61 -6.10
N ASP A 3 8.61 -18.70 -6.85
CA ASP A 3 7.26 -18.91 -6.30
C ASP A 3 7.17 -20.14 -5.39
N ARG A 4 7.77 -21.27 -5.80
CA ARG A 4 7.71 -22.53 -5.05
C ARG A 4 8.41 -22.41 -3.71
N GLN A 5 9.57 -21.77 -3.71
CA GLN A 5 10.34 -21.51 -2.49
C GLN A 5 9.58 -20.58 -1.54
N ILE A 6 9.00 -19.48 -2.06
CA ILE A 6 8.22 -18.54 -1.27
C ILE A 6 7.00 -19.24 -0.65
N ILE A 7 6.23 -19.97 -1.47
CA ILE A 7 5.04 -20.69 -1.00
C ILE A 7 5.41 -21.74 0.07
N SER A 8 6.52 -22.45 -0.09
CA SER A 8 6.94 -23.49 0.89
C SER A 8 7.31 -22.94 2.26
N LEU A 9 7.59 -21.65 2.37
CA LEU A 9 7.94 -20.98 3.63
C LEU A 9 6.72 -20.35 4.34
N ARG A 10 5.57 -20.35 3.70
CA ARG A 10 4.34 -19.76 4.25
C ARG A 10 3.75 -20.61 5.35
N GLY A 11 3.21 -19.95 6.36
CA GLY A 11 2.40 -20.60 7.40
C GLY A 11 0.96 -20.86 6.94
N LYS A 12 0.08 -21.02 7.90
CA LYS A 12 -1.37 -21.15 7.64
C LYS A 12 -1.99 -19.79 7.37
N LYS A 13 -2.97 -19.74 6.46
CA LYS A 13 -3.84 -18.58 6.28
C LYS A 13 -4.69 -18.33 7.52
N ASN A 14 -5.04 -17.09 7.73
CA ASN A 14 -6.04 -16.73 8.72
C ASN A 14 -7.42 -17.24 8.27
N PRO A 15 -8.32 -17.64 9.19
CA PRO A 15 -9.70 -17.91 8.84
C PRO A 15 -10.38 -16.62 8.39
N VAL A 16 -10.95 -16.64 7.19
CA VAL A 16 -11.67 -15.50 6.60
C VAL A 16 -13.05 -15.89 6.12
N ASP A 17 -14.00 -14.95 6.14
CA ASP A 17 -15.34 -15.11 5.61
C ASP A 17 -15.45 -14.36 4.27
N PRO A 18 -15.74 -15.02 3.14
CA PRO A 18 -15.84 -14.35 1.85
C PRO A 18 -17.00 -13.34 1.76
N LYS A 19 -17.87 -13.28 2.75
CA LYS A 19 -19.01 -12.33 2.83
C LYS A 19 -18.69 -11.12 3.70
N LYS A 20 -17.52 -11.07 4.35
CA LYS A 20 -17.09 -9.98 5.22
C LYS A 20 -15.67 -9.53 4.87
N PRO A 21 -15.37 -8.22 4.92
CA PRO A 21 -13.99 -7.78 4.82
C PRO A 21 -13.21 -8.35 6.02
N TYR A 22 -11.94 -8.68 5.80
CA TYR A 22 -11.13 -9.18 6.93
C TYR A 22 -10.73 -8.09 7.93
N ALA A 23 -10.77 -6.82 7.50
CA ALA A 23 -10.63 -5.66 8.36
C ALA A 23 -11.26 -4.42 7.72
N PHE A 24 -11.55 -3.42 8.53
CA PHE A 24 -11.89 -2.06 8.08
C PHE A 24 -11.51 -1.07 9.18
N ILE A 25 -11.15 0.13 8.78
CA ILE A 25 -10.75 1.21 9.67
C ILE A 25 -11.30 2.55 9.21
N HIS A 26 -11.42 3.45 10.16
CA HIS A 26 -11.68 4.86 9.95
C HIS A 26 -10.39 5.63 10.24
N GLU A 27 -9.94 6.43 9.31
CA GLU A 27 -8.70 7.19 9.42
C GLU A 27 -8.83 8.59 8.81
N LYS A 28 -7.84 9.45 9.06
CA LYS A 28 -7.73 10.77 8.41
C LYS A 28 -6.58 10.76 7.43
N GLU A 29 -6.78 11.37 6.28
CA GLU A 29 -5.72 11.53 5.29
C GLU A 29 -5.81 12.90 4.62
N LEU A 30 -4.66 13.51 4.31
CA LEU A 30 -4.60 14.73 3.52
C LEU A 30 -4.95 14.43 2.06
N SER A 31 -5.98 15.10 1.55
CA SER A 31 -6.42 14.96 0.16
C SER A 31 -5.50 15.71 -0.82
N ALA A 32 -5.72 15.50 -2.12
CA ALA A 32 -5.00 16.22 -3.17
C ALA A 32 -5.30 17.74 -3.15
N SER A 33 -6.45 18.13 -2.62
CA SER A 33 -6.84 19.54 -2.44
C SER A 33 -6.24 20.21 -1.19
N GLY A 34 -5.43 19.50 -0.41
CA GLY A 34 -4.83 20.03 0.81
C GLY A 34 -5.77 20.06 2.03
N VAL A 35 -6.88 19.34 1.98
CA VAL A 35 -7.85 19.24 3.06
C VAL A 35 -7.68 17.89 3.75
N ILE A 36 -7.70 17.85 5.09
CA ILE A 36 -7.76 16.61 5.85
C ILE A 36 -9.19 16.08 5.78
N GLU A 37 -9.34 14.88 5.25
CA GLU A 37 -10.63 14.22 5.04
C GLU A 37 -10.71 12.91 5.81
N GLU A 38 -11.94 12.55 6.23
CA GLU A 38 -12.22 11.25 6.85
C GLU A 38 -12.26 10.17 5.77
N VAL A 39 -11.59 9.07 6.01
CA VAL A 39 -11.39 7.98 5.05
C VAL A 39 -11.88 6.65 5.63
N ALA A 40 -12.77 5.99 4.90
CA ALA A 40 -13.13 4.60 5.13
C ALA A 40 -12.13 3.69 4.40
N THR A 41 -11.31 2.95 5.12
CA THR A 41 -10.42 1.94 4.51
C THR A 41 -11.00 0.55 4.78
N ILE A 42 -11.35 -0.17 3.72
CA ILE A 42 -11.92 -1.52 3.77
C ILE A 42 -10.93 -2.49 3.15
N PHE A 43 -10.60 -3.55 3.90
CA PHE A 43 -9.72 -4.62 3.46
C PHE A 43 -10.59 -5.82 3.04
N LEU A 44 -10.83 -5.94 1.75
CA LEU A 44 -11.71 -6.94 1.17
C LEU A 44 -11.11 -8.34 1.23
N THR A 45 -11.94 -9.32 1.52
CA THR A 45 -11.61 -10.73 1.48
C THR A 45 -11.90 -11.28 0.08
N ASN A 46 -10.86 -11.78 -0.60
CA ASN A 46 -10.95 -12.34 -1.95
C ASN A 46 -9.90 -13.44 -2.16
N SER A 47 -9.84 -14.01 -3.37
CA SER A 47 -8.84 -15.00 -3.73
C SER A 47 -7.44 -14.40 -3.78
N GLU A 48 -6.44 -15.24 -3.55
CA GLU A 48 -5.05 -14.84 -3.53
C GLU A 48 -4.57 -14.26 -4.87
N CYS A 49 -3.76 -13.19 -4.78
CA CYS A 49 -3.07 -12.58 -5.90
C CYS A 49 -2.24 -13.60 -6.71
N PRO A 50 -2.24 -13.52 -8.06
CA PRO A 50 -1.45 -14.43 -8.90
C PRO A 50 0.05 -14.27 -8.70
N PHE A 51 0.53 -13.12 -8.24
CA PHE A 51 1.95 -12.86 -7.97
C PHE A 51 2.34 -13.35 -6.57
N LYS A 52 3.57 -13.86 -6.45
CA LYS A 52 4.13 -14.39 -5.19
C LYS A 52 5.31 -13.53 -4.78
N CYS A 53 5.02 -12.24 -4.49
CA CYS A 53 6.06 -11.30 -4.10
C CYS A 53 6.73 -11.73 -2.79
N LEU A 54 8.07 -11.61 -2.74
CA LEU A 54 8.88 -12.07 -1.62
C LEU A 54 8.50 -11.43 -0.28
N MET A 55 8.11 -10.16 -0.31
CA MET A 55 7.79 -9.38 0.88
C MET A 55 6.30 -9.42 1.27
N CYS A 56 5.43 -9.99 0.44
CA CYS A 56 3.99 -9.90 0.63
C CYS A 56 3.51 -10.87 1.74
N ASP A 57 2.71 -10.36 2.65
CA ASP A 57 1.99 -11.10 3.71
C ASP A 57 0.47 -11.10 3.50
N LEU A 58 -0.03 -10.35 2.53
CA LEU A 58 -1.46 -10.18 2.27
C LEU A 58 -2.19 -11.49 1.94
N TRP A 59 -1.46 -12.51 1.44
CA TRP A 59 -2.00 -13.84 1.20
C TRP A 59 -2.60 -14.50 2.46
N LEU A 60 -2.18 -14.06 3.65
CA LEU A 60 -2.69 -14.56 4.93
C LEU A 60 -4.20 -14.41 5.07
N ASN A 61 -4.77 -13.35 4.47
CA ASN A 61 -6.19 -12.99 4.61
C ASN A 61 -6.99 -13.24 3.32
N THR A 62 -6.61 -14.24 2.54
CA THR A 62 -7.25 -14.57 1.26
C THR A 62 -7.96 -15.91 1.28
N THR A 63 -8.99 -16.05 0.45
CA THR A 63 -9.69 -17.33 0.23
C THR A 63 -8.90 -18.26 -0.69
N ASP A 64 -9.17 -19.57 -0.63
CA ASP A 64 -8.54 -20.55 -1.52
C ASP A 64 -9.24 -20.64 -2.88
N GLN A 65 -10.48 -20.15 -2.97
CA GLN A 65 -11.29 -20.13 -4.18
C GLN A 65 -11.69 -18.70 -4.53
N PRO A 66 -11.92 -18.38 -5.80
CA PRO A 66 -12.49 -17.09 -6.19
C PRO A 66 -13.78 -16.80 -5.45
N VAL A 67 -14.00 -15.55 -5.09
CA VAL A 67 -15.25 -15.09 -4.47
C VAL A 67 -16.40 -15.16 -5.49
N LYS A 68 -17.59 -15.46 -4.99
CA LYS A 68 -18.77 -15.51 -5.84
C LYS A 68 -19.29 -14.11 -6.12
N LYS A 69 -19.98 -13.96 -7.25
CA LYS A 69 -20.72 -12.75 -7.59
C LYS A 69 -21.58 -12.28 -6.41
N GLY A 70 -21.54 -10.99 -6.11
CA GLY A 70 -22.27 -10.34 -5.04
C GLY A 70 -21.62 -10.46 -3.65
N GLU A 71 -20.51 -11.19 -3.48
CA GLU A 71 -19.83 -11.28 -2.18
C GLU A 71 -19.03 -9.99 -1.88
N ILE A 72 -18.38 -9.40 -2.89
CA ILE A 72 -17.64 -8.14 -2.70
C ILE A 72 -18.57 -6.96 -2.33
N PRO A 73 -19.68 -6.70 -3.05
CA PRO A 73 -20.65 -5.70 -2.62
C PRO A 73 -21.17 -5.91 -1.20
N LYS A 74 -21.44 -7.15 -0.79
CA LYS A 74 -21.86 -7.45 0.59
C LYS A 74 -20.83 -7.07 1.63
N GLN A 75 -19.55 -7.32 1.35
CA GLN A 75 -18.45 -6.90 2.25
C GLN A 75 -18.38 -5.39 2.40
N ILE A 76 -18.48 -4.67 1.28
CA ILE A 76 -18.48 -3.19 1.29
C ILE A 76 -19.69 -2.68 2.08
N HIS A 77 -20.88 -3.16 1.76
CA HIS A 77 -22.10 -2.78 2.46
C HIS A 77 -22.01 -3.07 3.97
N TRP A 78 -21.48 -4.25 4.32
CA TRP A 78 -21.30 -4.62 5.72
C TRP A 78 -20.35 -3.65 6.46
N ALA A 79 -19.20 -3.32 5.87
CA ALA A 79 -18.25 -2.38 6.46
C ALA A 79 -18.83 -0.97 6.60
N LEU A 80 -19.53 -0.47 5.57
CA LEU A 80 -20.14 0.86 5.58
C LEU A 80 -21.21 1.01 6.69
N ASN A 81 -21.90 -0.06 7.05
CA ASN A 81 -22.84 -0.04 8.19
C ASN A 81 -22.17 0.02 9.57
N HIS A 82 -20.83 -0.17 9.63
CA HIS A 82 -20.07 -0.13 10.88
C HIS A 82 -19.07 1.03 10.94
N LEU A 83 -18.91 1.77 9.85
CA LEU A 83 -18.04 2.94 9.76
C LEU A 83 -18.86 4.23 9.87
N PRO A 84 -18.29 5.31 10.42
CA PRO A 84 -18.91 6.62 10.33
C PRO A 84 -18.96 7.11 8.87
N SER A 85 -19.69 8.20 8.64
CA SER A 85 -19.67 8.88 7.34
C SER A 85 -18.25 9.38 7.03
N CYS A 86 -17.77 9.12 5.82
CA CYS A 86 -16.45 9.50 5.34
C CYS A 86 -16.57 10.17 3.97
N GLU A 87 -15.61 11.04 3.66
CA GLU A 87 -15.51 11.70 2.36
C GLU A 87 -14.87 10.81 1.29
N ARG A 88 -13.94 9.93 1.70
CA ARG A 88 -13.15 9.10 0.79
C ARG A 88 -13.22 7.63 1.21
N ILE A 89 -13.00 6.73 0.24
CA ILE A 89 -12.97 5.30 0.50
C ILE A 89 -11.76 4.64 -0.16
N LYS A 90 -11.09 3.75 0.59
CA LYS A 90 -10.06 2.83 0.09
C LYS A 90 -10.62 1.42 0.08
N LEU A 91 -10.59 0.77 -1.09
CA LEU A 91 -10.94 -0.62 -1.27
C LEU A 91 -9.67 -1.42 -1.54
N TYR A 92 -8.98 -1.81 -0.49
CA TYR A 92 -7.80 -2.67 -0.57
C TYR A 92 -8.25 -4.13 -0.50
N ASN A 93 -7.63 -4.97 -1.30
CA ASN A 93 -8.17 -6.32 -1.50
C ASN A 93 -7.10 -7.44 -1.41
N SER A 94 -6.01 -7.19 -0.71
CA SER A 94 -4.91 -8.18 -0.57
C SER A 94 -4.38 -8.67 -1.93
N GLY A 95 -4.40 -7.80 -2.93
CA GLY A 95 -4.00 -8.18 -4.28
C GLY A 95 -4.23 -7.11 -5.31
N ASN A 96 -5.22 -7.32 -6.17
CA ASN A 96 -5.44 -6.45 -7.32
C ASN A 96 -6.94 -6.28 -7.56
N PHE A 97 -7.41 -5.05 -7.53
CA PHE A 97 -8.83 -4.75 -7.74
C PHE A 97 -9.30 -5.17 -9.13
N PHE A 98 -8.43 -5.06 -10.14
CA PHE A 98 -8.76 -5.42 -11.53
C PHE A 98 -8.42 -6.88 -11.90
N ASP A 99 -8.05 -7.72 -10.92
CA ASP A 99 -8.02 -9.17 -11.13
C ASP A 99 -9.45 -9.74 -11.07
N LYS A 100 -9.95 -10.22 -12.19
CA LYS A 100 -11.31 -10.79 -12.34
C LYS A 100 -11.60 -11.98 -11.42
N LYS A 101 -10.55 -12.64 -10.89
CA LYS A 101 -10.70 -13.72 -9.91
C LYS A 101 -10.85 -13.18 -8.48
N ALA A 102 -10.31 -11.99 -8.22
CA ALA A 102 -10.41 -11.32 -6.94
C ALA A 102 -11.69 -10.48 -6.83
N ILE A 103 -11.95 -9.64 -7.83
CA ILE A 103 -13.14 -8.79 -7.91
C ILE A 103 -13.89 -9.11 -9.21
N PRO A 104 -15.01 -9.83 -9.16
CA PRO A 104 -15.80 -10.13 -10.34
C PRO A 104 -16.28 -8.87 -11.06
N PRO A 105 -16.02 -8.67 -12.36
CA PRO A 105 -16.49 -7.49 -13.09
C PRO A 105 -18.01 -7.31 -13.06
N GLU A 106 -18.76 -8.38 -12.87
CA GLU A 106 -20.21 -8.37 -12.73
C GLU A 106 -20.68 -7.68 -11.44
N ASP A 107 -19.79 -7.46 -10.49
CA ASP A 107 -20.05 -6.76 -9.24
C ASP A 107 -19.80 -5.25 -9.35
N TYR A 108 -19.14 -4.77 -10.42
CA TYR A 108 -18.75 -3.35 -10.55
C TYR A 108 -19.94 -2.39 -10.45
N ALA A 109 -21.06 -2.71 -11.09
CA ALA A 109 -22.24 -1.85 -11.03
C ALA A 109 -22.81 -1.72 -9.60
N GLU A 110 -22.82 -2.79 -8.84
CA GLU A 110 -23.29 -2.78 -7.44
C GLU A 110 -22.25 -2.08 -6.54
N ILE A 111 -20.97 -2.31 -6.75
CA ILE A 111 -19.89 -1.62 -6.05
C ILE A 111 -20.03 -0.10 -6.28
N VAL A 112 -20.10 0.35 -7.51
CA VAL A 112 -20.26 1.79 -7.87
C VAL A 112 -21.49 2.39 -7.18
N ASN A 113 -22.60 1.66 -7.13
CA ASN A 113 -23.81 2.14 -6.44
C ASN A 113 -23.58 2.35 -4.93
N LEU A 114 -22.79 1.48 -4.28
CA LEU A 114 -22.42 1.61 -2.88
C LEU A 114 -21.43 2.78 -2.61
N LEU A 115 -20.71 3.19 -3.63
CA LEU A 115 -19.72 4.26 -3.55
C LEU A 115 -20.31 5.67 -3.76
N LYS A 116 -21.59 5.77 -4.09
CA LYS A 116 -22.26 7.07 -4.22
C LYS A 116 -22.18 7.86 -2.92
N GLY A 117 -21.78 9.11 -3.01
CA GLY A 117 -21.61 9.98 -1.84
C GLY A 117 -20.17 10.15 -1.36
N PHE A 118 -19.25 9.28 -1.78
CA PHE A 118 -17.83 9.56 -1.60
C PHE A 118 -17.32 10.53 -2.66
N LYS A 119 -16.28 11.31 -2.34
CA LYS A 119 -15.60 12.20 -3.28
C LYS A 119 -14.61 11.45 -4.15
N SER A 120 -13.90 10.49 -3.58
CA SER A 120 -12.90 9.69 -4.29
C SER A 120 -12.85 8.25 -3.81
N VAL A 121 -12.46 7.37 -4.73
CA VAL A 121 -12.28 5.93 -4.53
C VAL A 121 -10.84 5.57 -4.79
N ILE A 122 -10.21 4.86 -3.85
CA ILE A 122 -8.82 4.40 -3.96
C ILE A 122 -8.84 2.88 -4.02
N VAL A 123 -8.20 2.32 -5.04
CA VAL A 123 -8.03 0.86 -5.19
C VAL A 123 -6.56 0.51 -5.38
N GLU A 124 -6.19 -0.75 -5.12
CA GLU A 124 -4.81 -1.20 -5.34
C GLU A 124 -4.71 -2.13 -6.54
N CYS A 125 -3.62 -2.04 -7.28
CA CYS A 125 -3.37 -2.91 -8.41
C CYS A 125 -1.86 -3.11 -8.68
N HIS A 126 -1.53 -4.29 -9.18
CA HIS A 126 -0.21 -4.55 -9.73
C HIS A 126 -0.06 -3.87 -11.11
N PRO A 127 1.08 -3.23 -11.43
CA PRO A 127 1.26 -2.55 -12.73
C PRO A 127 0.84 -3.39 -13.93
N ARG A 128 1.21 -4.65 -13.99
CA ARG A 128 0.90 -5.56 -15.10
C ARG A 128 -0.57 -5.99 -15.22
N LEU A 129 -1.42 -5.56 -14.33
CA LEU A 129 -2.88 -5.76 -14.38
C LEU A 129 -3.63 -4.44 -14.62
N ILE A 130 -2.91 -3.37 -14.90
CA ILE A 130 -3.48 -2.10 -15.34
C ILE A 130 -3.80 -2.24 -16.84
N ASP A 131 -5.06 -2.27 -17.17
CA ASP A 131 -5.57 -2.40 -18.53
C ASP A 131 -6.89 -1.62 -18.71
N ARG A 132 -7.59 -1.90 -19.80
CA ARG A 132 -8.86 -1.26 -20.11
C ARG A 132 -9.93 -1.45 -19.02
N SER A 133 -9.86 -2.50 -18.22
CA SER A 133 -10.83 -2.71 -17.13
C SER A 133 -10.79 -1.59 -16.08
N CYS A 134 -9.61 -0.93 -15.91
CA CYS A 134 -9.49 0.25 -15.08
C CYS A 134 -10.32 1.42 -15.62
N LEU A 135 -10.29 1.60 -16.95
CA LEU A 135 -11.04 2.68 -17.63
C LEU A 135 -12.53 2.38 -17.60
N ASP A 136 -12.91 1.13 -17.85
CA ASP A 136 -14.31 0.71 -17.82
C ASP A 136 -14.91 0.91 -16.42
N PHE A 137 -14.17 0.62 -15.35
CA PHE A 137 -14.59 0.90 -13.99
C PHE A 137 -14.64 2.41 -13.70
N ALA A 138 -13.60 3.16 -14.09
CA ALA A 138 -13.55 4.62 -13.92
C ALA A 138 -14.73 5.32 -14.62
N ALA A 139 -15.11 4.86 -15.82
CA ALA A 139 -16.24 5.40 -16.57
C ALA A 139 -17.61 5.18 -15.93
N MET A 140 -17.71 4.22 -14.98
CA MET A 140 -18.94 3.97 -14.20
C MET A 140 -19.02 4.82 -12.93
N LEU A 141 -17.90 5.45 -12.51
CA LEU A 141 -17.81 6.26 -11.30
C LEU A 141 -18.17 7.73 -11.61
N ASP A 142 -18.92 8.34 -10.69
CA ASP A 142 -19.06 9.81 -10.61
C ASP A 142 -17.92 10.44 -9.78
N GLN A 143 -17.15 9.60 -9.07
CA GLN A 143 -16.08 9.94 -8.14
C GLN A 143 -14.71 9.94 -8.84
N GLU A 144 -13.75 10.66 -8.24
CA GLU A 144 -12.34 10.52 -8.64
C GLU A 144 -11.81 9.12 -8.30
N LEU A 145 -11.16 8.46 -9.27
CA LEU A 145 -10.45 7.21 -9.05
C LEU A 145 -8.97 7.48 -8.82
N GLU A 146 -8.42 6.90 -7.75
CA GLU A 146 -6.98 6.82 -7.49
C GLU A 146 -6.57 5.35 -7.47
N VAL A 147 -5.54 4.96 -8.24
CA VAL A 147 -5.01 3.61 -8.27
C VAL A 147 -3.66 3.57 -7.56
N ALA A 148 -3.59 2.78 -6.49
CA ALA A 148 -2.36 2.55 -5.75
C ALA A 148 -1.57 1.40 -6.39
N ILE A 149 -0.31 1.65 -6.74
CA ILE A 149 0.55 0.76 -7.51
C ILE A 149 1.85 0.51 -6.74
N GLY A 150 2.25 -0.74 -6.59
CA GLY A 150 3.52 -1.07 -5.94
C GLY A 150 4.71 -0.85 -6.86
N LEU A 151 5.50 0.20 -6.63
CA LEU A 151 6.84 0.39 -7.21
C LEU A 151 7.89 -0.44 -6.45
N GLU A 152 7.76 -0.52 -5.16
CA GLU A 152 8.63 -1.17 -4.18
C GLU A 152 10.00 -0.50 -4.06
N THR A 153 10.81 -0.55 -5.11
CA THR A 153 12.14 0.07 -5.16
C THR A 153 12.60 0.23 -6.61
N VAL A 154 13.39 1.25 -6.87
CA VAL A 154 14.08 1.44 -8.17
C VAL A 154 15.48 0.84 -8.19
N ASN A 155 15.90 0.16 -7.13
CA ASN A 155 17.20 -0.50 -7.11
C ASN A 155 17.21 -1.65 -8.13
N PRO A 156 18.10 -1.60 -9.15
CA PRO A 156 18.11 -2.57 -10.26
C PRO A 156 18.51 -3.98 -9.81
N ASP A 157 19.28 -4.10 -8.73
CA ASP A 157 19.71 -5.40 -8.20
C ASP A 157 18.66 -6.02 -7.28
N ILE A 158 17.85 -5.19 -6.61
CA ILE A 158 16.89 -5.64 -5.60
C ILE A 158 15.51 -5.91 -6.21
N LEU A 159 15.01 -5.06 -7.11
CA LEU A 159 13.67 -5.21 -7.67
C LEU A 159 13.43 -6.61 -8.28
N PRO A 160 14.36 -7.20 -9.06
CA PRO A 160 14.21 -8.57 -9.57
C PRO A 160 14.14 -9.63 -8.46
N LEU A 161 14.86 -9.41 -7.34
CA LEU A 161 14.90 -10.34 -6.21
C LEU A 161 13.59 -10.38 -5.41
N LEU A 162 12.74 -9.35 -5.53
CA LEU A 162 11.43 -9.29 -4.86
C LEU A 162 10.38 -10.22 -5.48
N ASN A 163 10.70 -10.90 -6.57
CA ASN A 163 9.79 -11.81 -7.29
C ASN A 163 8.43 -11.16 -7.64
N LYS A 164 8.41 -9.85 -7.80
CA LYS A 164 7.20 -9.10 -8.15
C LYS A 164 6.82 -9.27 -9.62
N ARG A 165 7.74 -9.76 -10.45
CA ARG A 165 7.54 -10.00 -11.89
C ARG A 165 7.15 -8.75 -12.67
N MET A 166 7.74 -7.63 -12.31
CA MET A 166 7.67 -6.37 -13.03
C MET A 166 9.05 -5.72 -13.08
N ASP A 167 9.23 -4.83 -14.01
CA ASP A 167 10.37 -3.91 -14.07
C ASP A 167 9.90 -2.45 -14.00
N LEU A 168 10.85 -1.51 -14.13
CA LEU A 168 10.55 -0.08 -14.08
C LEU A 168 9.80 0.41 -15.32
N VAL A 169 9.88 -0.30 -16.43
CA VAL A 169 9.11 0.03 -17.65
C VAL A 169 7.64 -0.29 -17.43
N ASP A 170 7.33 -1.48 -16.91
CA ASP A 170 5.95 -1.86 -16.54
C ASP A 170 5.31 -0.80 -15.63
N PHE A 171 6.05 -0.29 -14.63
CA PHE A 171 5.56 0.75 -13.73
C PHE A 171 5.32 2.07 -14.44
N LYS A 172 6.30 2.55 -15.21
CA LYS A 172 6.23 3.81 -15.93
C LYS A 172 5.07 3.83 -16.94
N GLU A 173 4.91 2.75 -17.70
CA GLU A 173 3.84 2.61 -18.69
C GLU A 173 2.46 2.60 -18.02
N SER A 174 2.33 1.90 -16.89
CA SER A 174 1.08 1.88 -16.10
C SER A 174 0.70 3.26 -15.57
N VAL A 175 1.68 4.00 -15.03
CA VAL A 175 1.44 5.38 -14.55
C VAL A 175 1.06 6.30 -15.71
N ALA A 176 1.76 6.22 -16.85
CA ALA A 176 1.45 7.01 -18.03
C ALA A 176 0.03 6.73 -18.53
N PHE A 177 -0.34 5.45 -18.66
CA PHE A 177 -1.68 5.03 -19.08
C PHE A 177 -2.79 5.60 -18.17
N LEU A 178 -2.63 5.50 -16.85
CA LEU A 178 -3.62 6.04 -15.89
C LEU A 178 -3.70 7.54 -15.97
N LYS A 179 -2.56 8.25 -16.02
CA LYS A 179 -2.48 9.71 -16.11
C LYS A 179 -3.11 10.26 -17.38
N GLU A 180 -2.85 9.64 -18.52
CA GLU A 180 -3.45 10.03 -19.82
C GLU A 180 -4.98 9.91 -19.82
N ASN A 181 -5.53 9.06 -18.95
CA ASN A 181 -6.96 8.87 -18.77
C ASN A 181 -7.56 9.60 -17.54
N GLY A 182 -6.81 10.53 -16.95
CA GLY A 182 -7.28 11.36 -15.82
C GLY A 182 -7.41 10.62 -14.48
N ILE A 183 -6.83 9.41 -14.36
CA ILE A 183 -6.87 8.61 -13.13
C ILE A 183 -5.67 8.97 -12.27
N GLN A 184 -5.91 9.28 -10.99
CA GLN A 184 -4.87 9.60 -10.01
C GLN A 184 -4.06 8.35 -9.66
N THR A 185 -2.80 8.53 -9.28
CA THR A 185 -1.90 7.42 -8.96
C THR A 185 -1.23 7.60 -7.61
N ARG A 186 -1.09 6.49 -6.87
CA ARG A 186 -0.31 6.38 -5.64
C ARG A 186 0.75 5.31 -5.82
N ALA A 187 2.00 5.58 -5.45
CA ALA A 187 3.07 4.59 -5.45
C ALA A 187 3.34 4.04 -4.05
N PHE A 188 3.37 2.72 -3.89
CA PHE A 188 3.89 2.06 -2.70
C PHE A 188 5.40 1.82 -2.86
N ILE A 189 6.17 2.28 -1.87
CA ILE A 189 7.64 2.22 -1.86
C ILE A 189 8.08 1.53 -0.58
N LEU A 190 8.89 0.49 -0.70
CA LEU A 190 9.40 -0.22 0.47
C LEU A 190 10.61 0.52 1.07
N LEU A 191 10.54 0.76 2.37
CA LEU A 191 11.72 1.08 3.15
C LEU A 191 12.39 -0.22 3.60
N LYS A 192 13.64 -0.38 3.22
CA LYS A 192 14.49 -1.53 3.53
C LYS A 192 13.92 -2.87 3.05
N PRO A 193 13.72 -3.05 1.73
CA PRO A 193 13.51 -4.38 1.20
C PRO A 193 14.70 -5.28 1.55
N PRO A 194 14.54 -6.63 1.51
CA PRO A 194 15.62 -7.56 1.83
C PRO A 194 16.88 -7.30 0.99
N TYR A 195 18.03 -7.72 1.52
CA TYR A 195 19.38 -7.60 0.93
C TYR A 195 19.96 -6.18 0.96
N LEU A 196 19.30 -5.19 1.56
CA LEU A 196 19.84 -3.84 1.74
C LEU A 196 20.25 -3.56 3.18
N SER A 197 21.39 -2.89 3.35
CA SER A 197 21.75 -2.28 4.64
C SER A 197 20.85 -1.05 4.91
N GLU A 198 20.78 -0.61 6.17
CA GLU A 198 19.95 0.54 6.58
C GLU A 198 20.24 1.77 5.74
N HIS A 199 21.50 2.19 5.67
CA HIS A 199 21.91 3.37 4.91
C HIS A 199 21.58 3.28 3.40
N LYS A 200 21.84 2.12 2.77
CA LYS A 200 21.48 1.93 1.36
C LYS A 200 19.96 1.95 1.15
N SER A 201 19.19 1.48 2.13
CA SER A 201 17.73 1.45 2.02
C SER A 201 17.12 2.85 2.03
N VAL A 202 17.62 3.75 2.87
CA VAL A 202 17.22 5.17 2.89
C VAL A 202 17.52 5.82 1.53
N TYR A 203 18.73 5.63 1.01
CA TYR A 203 19.09 6.14 -0.30
C TYR A 203 18.14 5.66 -1.39
N TRP A 204 17.87 4.35 -1.47
CA TRP A 204 17.02 3.80 -2.52
C TRP A 204 15.53 4.12 -2.33
N ALA A 205 15.05 4.28 -1.11
CA ALA A 205 13.69 4.77 -0.86
C ALA A 205 13.51 6.21 -1.38
N LYS A 206 14.48 7.11 -1.10
CA LYS A 206 14.49 8.48 -1.64
C LYS A 206 14.51 8.49 -3.16
N ARG A 207 15.40 7.69 -3.79
CA ARG A 207 15.45 7.55 -5.25
C ARG A 207 14.17 6.98 -5.86
N SER A 208 13.46 6.13 -5.11
CA SER A 208 12.17 5.59 -5.55
C SER A 208 11.07 6.64 -5.50
N ILE A 209 11.09 7.55 -4.52
CA ILE A 209 10.18 8.70 -4.47
C ILE A 209 10.44 9.63 -5.67
N ASP A 210 11.72 9.97 -5.94
CA ASP A 210 12.08 10.81 -7.08
C ASP A 210 11.54 10.23 -8.38
N TYR A 211 11.85 8.95 -8.64
CA TYR A 211 11.40 8.25 -9.85
C TYR A 211 9.88 8.17 -9.97
N ALA A 212 9.16 7.91 -8.88
CA ALA A 212 7.70 7.90 -8.91
C ALA A 212 7.15 9.25 -9.35
N PHE A 213 7.66 10.34 -8.80
CA PHE A 213 7.25 11.70 -9.22
C PHE A 213 7.69 12.05 -10.64
N GLU A 214 8.88 11.62 -11.07
CA GLU A 214 9.33 11.76 -12.48
C GLU A 214 8.39 11.04 -13.45
N CYS A 215 7.82 9.89 -13.08
CA CYS A 215 6.79 9.20 -13.85
C CYS A 215 5.43 9.93 -13.84
N GLY A 216 5.21 10.85 -12.90
CA GLY A 216 3.96 11.63 -12.78
C GLY A 216 2.98 11.08 -11.75
N VAL A 217 3.44 10.28 -10.79
CA VAL A 217 2.65 9.83 -9.64
C VAL A 217 2.22 11.03 -8.78
N ASN A 218 1.00 11.01 -8.25
CA ASN A 218 0.44 12.09 -7.44
C ASN A 218 0.75 11.96 -5.95
N CYS A 219 1.03 10.74 -5.49
CA CYS A 219 1.22 10.43 -4.08
C CYS A 219 2.18 9.24 -3.91
N CYS A 220 3.09 9.31 -2.95
CA CYS A 220 3.93 8.19 -2.54
C CYS A 220 3.57 7.75 -1.11
N CYS A 221 3.60 6.45 -0.85
CA CYS A 221 3.46 5.88 0.49
C CYS A 221 4.67 5.00 0.79
N VAL A 222 5.44 5.38 1.81
CA VAL A 222 6.65 4.66 2.25
C VAL A 222 6.26 3.62 3.28
N ILE A 223 6.50 2.35 2.95
CA ILE A 223 6.07 1.19 3.75
C ILE A 223 7.31 0.53 4.36
N PRO A 224 7.47 0.56 5.70
CA PRO A 224 8.52 -0.19 6.37
C PRO A 224 8.33 -1.69 6.14
N THR A 225 9.36 -2.37 5.60
CA THR A 225 9.29 -3.80 5.31
C THR A 225 9.29 -4.61 6.62
N ARG A 226 8.36 -5.58 6.73
CA ARG A 226 8.09 -6.34 7.96
C ARG A 226 8.34 -7.83 7.75
N THR A 227 8.81 -8.52 8.79
CA THR A 227 8.75 -9.99 8.89
C THR A 227 7.33 -10.46 9.20
N GLY A 228 7.10 -11.77 9.10
CA GLY A 228 5.82 -12.42 9.43
C GLY A 228 5.18 -13.16 8.25
N ASN A 229 5.83 -13.14 7.08
CA ASN A 229 5.32 -13.83 5.89
C ASN A 229 6.01 -15.19 5.60
N GLY A 230 6.91 -15.64 6.49
CA GLY A 230 7.72 -16.84 6.35
C GLY A 230 8.98 -16.64 5.51
N ALA A 231 8.88 -16.01 4.37
CA ALA A 231 10.03 -15.77 3.47
C ALA A 231 11.01 -14.74 4.03
N LEU A 232 10.51 -13.60 4.52
CA LEU A 232 11.34 -12.58 5.17
C LEU A 232 11.88 -13.06 6.52
N ASP A 233 11.12 -13.89 7.26
CA ASP A 233 11.58 -14.54 8.49
C ASP A 233 12.81 -15.41 8.20
N ARG A 234 12.75 -16.22 7.14
CA ARG A 234 13.86 -17.04 6.70
C ARG A 234 15.08 -16.23 6.27
N LEU A 235 14.87 -15.08 5.61
CA LEU A 235 15.97 -14.17 5.25
C LEU A 235 16.58 -13.50 6.48
N LYS A 236 15.76 -13.12 7.46
CA LYS A 236 16.22 -12.57 8.74
C LYS A 236 17.11 -13.59 9.49
N ASP A 237 16.70 -14.84 9.58
CA ASP A 237 17.50 -15.93 10.20
C ASP A 237 18.87 -16.12 9.52
N ARG A 238 18.97 -15.79 8.25
CA ARG A 238 20.20 -15.84 7.45
C ARG A 238 21.02 -14.55 7.48
N GLY A 239 20.59 -13.52 8.19
CA GLY A 239 21.24 -12.21 8.18
C GLY A 239 21.12 -11.43 6.88
N LEU A 240 20.18 -11.80 5.99
CA LEU A 240 19.94 -11.19 4.69
C LEU A 240 18.79 -10.16 4.71
N PHE A 241 18.12 -10.03 5.84
CA PHE A 241 17.09 -9.05 6.12
C PHE A 241 17.11 -8.63 7.59
N SER A 242 16.80 -7.39 7.85
CA SER A 242 16.35 -6.90 9.16
C SER A 242 15.35 -5.78 8.93
N GLU A 243 14.41 -5.61 9.82
CA GLU A 243 13.43 -4.53 9.74
C GLU A 243 14.12 -3.16 9.78
N PRO A 244 13.56 -2.12 9.12
CA PRO A 244 14.11 -0.77 9.16
C PRO A 244 13.98 -0.14 10.54
N SER A 245 14.73 0.92 10.79
CA SER A 245 14.54 1.74 11.98
C SER A 245 13.46 2.80 11.75
N ILE A 246 12.82 3.25 12.84
CA ILE A 246 11.87 4.36 12.81
C ILE A 246 12.55 5.66 12.34
N TYR A 247 13.83 5.84 12.62
CA TYR A 247 14.63 7.01 12.19
C TYR A 247 14.74 7.06 10.66
N SER A 248 14.99 5.90 10.04
CA SER A 248 15.04 5.81 8.58
C SER A 248 13.69 6.17 7.93
N LEU A 249 12.58 5.82 8.59
CA LEU A 249 11.25 6.18 8.10
C LEU A 249 11.02 7.70 8.22
N GLU A 250 11.41 8.32 9.35
CA GLU A 250 11.34 9.76 9.55
C GLU A 250 12.18 10.48 8.48
N GLU A 251 13.42 10.06 8.28
CA GLU A 251 14.34 10.66 7.29
C GLU A 251 13.78 10.59 5.85
N VAL A 252 13.20 9.47 5.46
CA VAL A 252 12.63 9.30 4.11
C VAL A 252 11.35 10.12 3.95
N LEU A 253 10.49 10.19 4.98
CA LEU A 253 9.29 11.02 4.95
C LEU A 253 9.65 12.51 4.85
N GLU A 254 10.58 12.99 5.65
CA GLU A 254 11.07 14.38 5.59
C GLU A 254 11.63 14.74 4.22
N TYR A 255 12.44 13.84 3.65
CA TYR A 255 12.94 14.02 2.30
C TYR A 255 11.79 14.19 1.29
N GLY A 256 10.82 13.28 1.33
CA GLY A 256 9.69 13.31 0.40
C GLY A 256 8.84 14.57 0.53
N ILE A 257 8.54 15.01 1.76
CA ILE A 257 7.81 16.26 2.04
C ILE A 257 8.58 17.47 1.51
N ASN A 258 9.89 17.51 1.69
CA ASN A 258 10.75 18.63 1.22
C ASN A 258 10.77 18.79 -0.30
N LEU A 259 10.50 17.75 -1.07
CA LEU A 259 10.42 17.85 -2.53
C LEU A 259 9.28 18.75 -3.00
N LYS A 260 8.19 18.85 -2.23
CA LYS A 260 6.99 19.65 -2.57
C LYS A 260 6.42 19.34 -3.97
N THR A 261 6.67 18.15 -4.48
CA THR A 261 6.22 17.70 -5.81
C THR A 261 4.86 17.02 -5.76
N GLY A 262 4.57 16.34 -4.65
CA GLY A 262 3.33 15.62 -4.39
C GLY A 262 3.24 15.22 -2.93
N ARG A 263 2.19 14.52 -2.55
CA ARG A 263 2.01 14.05 -1.17
C ARG A 263 2.90 12.83 -0.92
N VAL A 264 3.55 12.79 0.26
CA VAL A 264 4.30 11.62 0.70
C VAL A 264 3.83 11.22 2.09
N PHE A 265 3.45 9.97 2.23
CA PHE A 265 3.00 9.38 3.50
C PHE A 265 3.96 8.30 3.98
N ALA A 266 4.09 8.16 5.28
CA ALA A 266 4.69 7.00 5.92
C ALA A 266 3.59 6.06 6.43
N ASP A 267 3.71 4.76 6.14
CA ASP A 267 2.89 3.76 6.83
C ASP A 267 3.35 3.65 8.29
N ILE A 268 2.43 3.96 9.21
CA ILE A 268 2.68 3.98 10.66
C ILE A 268 2.02 2.82 11.41
N TRP A 269 1.61 1.78 10.71
CA TRP A 269 1.09 0.55 11.30
C TRP A 269 2.19 -0.22 12.02
N ASP A 270 1.90 -0.75 13.20
CA ASP A 270 2.84 -1.52 14.02
C ASP A 270 4.21 -0.85 14.20
N LEU A 271 4.21 0.47 14.29
CA LEU A 271 5.43 1.29 14.30
C LEU A 271 6.36 0.96 15.47
N GLU A 272 5.78 0.42 16.54
CA GLU A 272 6.49 0.00 17.76
C GLU A 272 7.57 -1.06 17.47
N ARG A 273 7.38 -1.90 16.44
CA ARG A 273 8.38 -2.93 16.05
C ARG A 273 9.65 -2.34 15.42
N PHE A 274 9.60 -1.12 14.92
CA PHE A 274 10.72 -0.43 14.27
C PHE A 274 11.51 0.46 15.22
N SER A 275 11.15 0.50 16.50
CA SER A 275 11.81 1.30 17.53
C SER A 275 12.43 0.40 18.58
N SER A 276 13.71 0.63 18.89
CA SER A 276 14.38 0.03 20.06
C SER A 276 14.09 0.78 21.37
N CYS A 277 13.40 1.92 21.31
CA CYS A 277 13.15 2.80 22.44
C CYS A 277 11.67 2.96 22.76
N ASN A 278 11.24 2.39 23.87
CA ASN A 278 9.86 2.50 24.35
C ASN A 278 9.50 3.90 24.88
N LYS A 279 10.50 4.76 25.17
CA LYS A 279 10.27 6.11 25.72
C LYS A 279 9.76 7.08 24.66
N CYS A 280 10.37 7.10 23.48
CA CYS A 280 10.05 8.08 22.44
C CYS A 280 9.16 7.55 21.31
N VAL A 281 8.93 6.24 21.21
CA VAL A 281 8.16 5.63 20.09
C VAL A 281 6.77 6.25 19.92
N LYS A 282 6.04 6.53 21.02
CA LYS A 282 4.72 7.16 20.95
C LYS A 282 4.78 8.59 20.41
N GLN A 283 5.79 9.36 20.82
CA GLN A 283 6.01 10.73 20.34
C GLN A 283 6.39 10.73 18.86
N ARG A 284 7.27 9.81 18.41
CA ARG A 284 7.65 9.64 17.01
C ARG A 284 6.47 9.21 16.15
N LYS A 285 5.65 8.28 16.63
CA LYS A 285 4.41 7.89 15.95
C LYS A 285 3.45 9.08 15.78
N HIS A 286 3.28 9.87 16.83
CA HIS A 286 2.48 11.09 16.76
C HIS A 286 3.07 12.10 15.76
N ARG A 287 4.39 12.33 15.79
CA ARG A 287 5.11 13.19 14.85
C ARG A 287 4.89 12.76 13.40
N LEU A 288 5.13 11.49 13.08
CA LEU A 288 4.92 10.92 11.75
C LEU A 288 3.47 11.07 11.29
N ASN A 289 2.51 10.81 12.18
CA ASN A 289 1.09 10.98 11.88
C ASN A 289 0.75 12.45 11.57
N GLN A 290 1.26 13.40 12.34
CA GLN A 290 1.05 14.83 12.06
C GLN A 290 1.72 15.24 10.74
N MET A 291 2.93 14.77 10.47
CA MET A 291 3.61 15.03 9.18
C MET A 291 2.82 14.43 7.99
N ASN A 292 2.22 13.25 8.14
CA ASN A 292 1.30 12.70 7.15
C ASN A 292 0.10 13.63 6.90
N LEU A 293 -0.49 14.18 7.95
CA LEU A 293 -1.69 15.00 7.85
C LEU A 293 -1.43 16.43 7.36
N THR A 294 -0.26 16.99 7.64
CA THR A 294 0.04 18.41 7.32
C THR A 294 0.98 18.57 6.14
N GLN A 295 1.75 17.53 5.80
CA GLN A 295 2.90 17.61 4.86
C GLN A 295 3.89 18.71 5.25
N GLU A 296 4.04 18.94 6.55
CA GLU A 296 5.02 19.85 7.14
C GLU A 296 6.00 19.05 7.98
N ILE A 297 7.28 19.43 7.93
CA ILE A 297 8.32 18.81 8.75
C ILE A 297 8.22 19.39 10.16
N LEU A 298 7.97 18.53 11.12
CA LEU A 298 7.92 18.88 12.53
C LEU A 298 9.30 18.70 13.21
N PRO A 299 9.56 19.40 14.32
CA PRO A 299 10.80 19.24 15.08
C PRO A 299 11.09 17.77 15.43
N GLU A 300 12.37 17.41 15.40
CA GLU A 300 12.81 16.09 15.81
C GLU A 300 12.47 15.80 17.28
N ILE A 301 12.27 14.52 17.58
CA ILE A 301 12.03 14.09 18.96
C ILE A 301 13.39 13.91 19.64
N ASP A 302 13.67 14.77 20.61
CA ASP A 302 14.86 14.66 21.46
C ASP A 302 14.71 13.46 22.42
N CYS A 303 15.66 12.53 22.31
CA CYS A 303 15.72 11.36 23.18
C CYS A 303 17.15 10.83 23.27
N THR A 304 17.54 10.40 24.47
CA THR A 304 18.87 9.82 24.74
C THR A 304 19.17 8.55 23.93
N CYS A 305 18.19 7.96 23.24
CA CYS A 305 18.40 6.83 22.33
C CYS A 305 18.91 7.24 20.95
N ASN A 306 19.03 8.55 20.68
CA ASN A 306 19.60 9.10 19.45
C ASN A 306 21.13 9.20 19.49
N SER A 307 21.75 8.92 20.65
CA SER A 307 23.20 8.98 20.89
C SER A 307 23.87 7.64 20.67
#